data_826e56d6dce37657fd77f1c5cbea1e77
#
_entry.id   826e56d6dce37657fd77f1c5cbea1e77
#
_cell.length_a   1.000
_cell.length_b   1.000
_cell.length_c   1.000
_cell.angle_alpha   90.00
_cell.angle_beta   90.00
_cell.angle_gamma   90.00
#
_symmetry.space_group_name_H-M   'P 1'
#
loop_
_entity.id
_entity.type
_entity.pdbx_description
1 polymer ?
#
loop_
_entity_poly.entity_id
_entity_poly.type
_entity_poly.pdbx_seq_one_letter_code
_entity_poly.pdbx_strand_id
1 'polypeptide(L)'
;ADYVEILKYAKARNIEVIPEIDMPAHARAAVISMEARYNRLIEEGKEAEANEYRLMDPQDTSNVTTVQFYNKQSFINPCMESSTRFVDKVISEVAAMHTEAGAPLTTWHFGGDEAKNIKLGAGFQDVNAQDKVSWKGTIDLSKQDKPFAQSPQCQTLIADGTVSDFGHLPSHFAEQVSKIVAEKGIPSFQAWQDGLKYSEGEKAFATE
;
A
#
# COMPACT_ATOMS: atom_id res chain seq x y z
N ALA A 1 18.44 -6.61 -14.28
CA ALA A 1 18.77 -6.99 -15.65
C ALA A 1 17.49 -7.14 -16.48
N ASP A 2 16.60 -8.04 -16.11
CA ASP A 2 15.45 -8.38 -16.97
C ASP A 2 14.46 -7.22 -17.18
N TYR A 3 14.18 -6.44 -16.13
CA TYR A 3 13.28 -5.29 -16.23
C TYR A 3 13.85 -4.19 -17.17
N VAL A 4 15.13 -3.91 -17.07
CA VAL A 4 15.80 -2.95 -17.95
C VAL A 4 15.71 -3.40 -19.43
N GLU A 5 15.84 -4.69 -19.70
CA GLU A 5 15.69 -5.23 -21.07
C GLU A 5 14.23 -5.12 -21.56
N ILE A 6 13.25 -5.32 -20.68
CA ILE A 6 11.83 -5.08 -21.00
C ILE A 6 11.61 -3.61 -21.37
N LEU A 7 12.16 -2.68 -20.61
CA LEU A 7 12.05 -1.24 -20.88
C LEU A 7 12.66 -0.86 -22.22
N LYS A 8 13.86 -1.37 -22.54
CA LYS A 8 14.52 -1.14 -23.84
C LYS A 8 13.69 -1.71 -25.00
N TYR A 9 13.15 -2.91 -24.82
CA TYR A 9 12.31 -3.57 -25.82
C TYR A 9 11.02 -2.81 -26.08
N ALA A 10 10.34 -2.33 -25.04
CA ALA A 10 9.14 -1.51 -25.12
C ALA A 10 9.42 -0.17 -25.80
N LYS A 11 10.48 0.52 -25.38
CA LYS A 11 10.91 1.80 -25.97
C LYS A 11 11.15 1.69 -27.48
N ALA A 12 11.81 0.64 -27.93
CA ALA A 12 12.08 0.42 -29.37
C ALA A 12 10.78 0.22 -30.20
N ARG A 13 9.63 0.09 -29.52
CA ARG A 13 8.29 -0.07 -30.13
C ARG A 13 7.34 1.07 -29.81
N ASN A 14 7.85 2.16 -29.24
CA ASN A 14 7.05 3.29 -28.77
C ASN A 14 5.96 2.88 -27.77
N ILE A 15 6.27 1.91 -26.90
CA ILE A 15 5.41 1.47 -25.80
C ILE A 15 5.94 2.07 -24.51
N GLU A 16 5.10 2.78 -23.80
CA GLU A 16 5.36 3.24 -22.44
C GLU A 16 5.11 2.10 -21.46
N VAL A 17 6.02 1.93 -20.50
CA VAL A 17 5.86 0.97 -19.39
C VAL A 17 5.56 1.75 -18.14
N ILE A 18 4.36 1.56 -17.60
CA ILE A 18 3.92 2.15 -16.33
C ILE A 18 4.06 1.09 -15.24
N PRO A 19 4.98 1.25 -14.29
CA PRO A 19 5.06 0.34 -13.16
C PRO A 19 3.88 0.55 -12.22
N GLU A 20 3.21 -0.54 -11.87
CA GLU A 20 2.21 -0.57 -10.81
C GLU A 20 2.72 -1.43 -9.67
N ILE A 21 2.78 -0.86 -8.47
CA ILE A 21 3.07 -1.59 -7.23
C ILE A 21 1.94 -1.28 -6.27
N ASP A 22 1.08 -2.26 -6.10
CA ASP A 22 -0.13 -2.11 -5.33
C ASP A 22 0.13 -1.97 -3.83
N MET A 23 -0.51 -0.97 -3.23
CA MET A 23 -0.38 -0.64 -1.81
C MET A 23 -1.57 0.21 -1.33
N PRO A 24 -1.94 0.15 -0.05
CA PRO A 24 -1.34 -0.69 1.00
C PRO A 24 -1.75 -2.15 0.94
N ALA A 25 -2.82 -2.51 0.21
CA ALA A 25 -3.28 -3.89 0.02
C ALA A 25 -2.39 -4.66 -0.98
N HIS A 26 -2.65 -5.95 -1.13
CA HIS A 26 -1.98 -6.85 -2.09
C HIS A 26 -0.44 -6.89 -2.00
N ALA A 27 0.12 -6.41 -0.90
CA ALA A 27 1.55 -6.23 -0.70
C ALA A 27 2.25 -7.39 0.03
N ARG A 28 1.65 -8.59 0.05
CA ARG A 28 2.16 -9.73 0.83
C ARG A 28 3.62 -10.07 0.52
N ALA A 29 4.02 -10.04 -0.74
CA ALA A 29 5.40 -10.33 -1.13
C ALA A 29 6.39 -9.35 -0.49
N ALA A 30 6.08 -8.06 -0.51
CA ALA A 30 6.89 -7.03 0.13
C ALA A 30 6.92 -7.20 1.66
N VAL A 31 5.76 -7.35 2.29
CA VAL A 31 5.65 -7.48 3.75
C VAL A 31 6.43 -8.68 4.26
N ILE A 32 6.24 -9.87 3.67
CA ILE A 32 6.96 -11.09 4.09
C ILE A 32 8.46 -10.96 3.84
N SER A 33 8.88 -10.36 2.73
CA SER A 33 10.30 -10.15 2.44
C SER A 33 10.95 -9.21 3.46
N MET A 34 10.25 -8.14 3.86
CA MET A 34 10.77 -7.21 4.86
C MET A 34 10.75 -7.78 6.27
N GLU A 35 9.79 -8.64 6.64
CA GLU A 35 9.84 -9.37 7.90
C GLU A 35 11.00 -10.40 7.92
N ALA A 36 11.27 -11.09 6.82
CA ALA A 36 12.44 -11.96 6.71
C ALA A 36 13.76 -11.16 6.86
N ARG A 37 13.84 -9.99 6.22
CA ARG A 37 14.97 -9.06 6.39
C ARG A 37 15.09 -8.60 7.84
N TYR A 38 13.98 -8.23 8.48
CA TYR A 38 13.94 -7.82 9.88
C TYR A 38 14.52 -8.90 10.79
N ASN A 39 14.00 -10.12 10.70
CA ASN A 39 14.43 -11.23 11.55
C ASN A 39 15.94 -11.51 11.39
N ARG A 40 16.43 -11.57 10.15
CA ARG A 40 17.86 -11.77 9.88
C ARG A 40 18.74 -10.66 10.50
N LEU A 41 18.34 -9.41 10.38
CA LEU A 41 19.11 -8.28 10.90
C LEU A 41 19.06 -8.21 12.44
N ILE A 42 17.96 -8.63 13.06
CA ILE A 42 17.88 -8.79 14.52
C ILE A 42 18.86 -9.87 15.01
N GLU A 43 18.92 -11.01 14.33
CA GLU A 43 19.90 -12.07 14.63
C GLU A 43 21.35 -11.58 14.49
N GLU A 44 21.60 -10.66 13.56
CA GLU A 44 22.91 -10.01 13.37
C GLU A 44 23.17 -8.86 14.38
N GLY A 45 22.24 -8.54 15.28
CA GLY A 45 22.35 -7.44 16.24
C GLY A 45 22.19 -6.03 15.63
N LYS A 46 21.61 -5.92 14.43
CA LYS A 46 21.44 -4.68 13.67
C LYS A 46 20.02 -4.14 13.78
N GLU A 47 19.57 -3.82 14.97
CA GLU A 47 18.18 -3.45 15.24
C GLU A 47 17.71 -2.20 14.47
N ALA A 48 18.54 -1.17 14.35
CA ALA A 48 18.21 0.05 13.60
C ALA A 48 17.98 -0.26 12.12
N GLU A 49 18.86 -1.03 11.49
CA GLU A 49 18.70 -1.45 10.09
C GLU A 49 17.49 -2.38 9.92
N ALA A 50 17.20 -3.24 10.90
CA ALA A 50 16.06 -4.14 10.87
C ALA A 50 14.74 -3.36 10.76
N ASN A 51 14.59 -2.29 11.54
CA ASN A 51 13.38 -1.47 11.57
C ASN A 51 13.27 -0.48 10.40
N GLU A 52 14.33 -0.24 9.65
CA GLU A 52 14.38 0.77 8.58
C GLU A 52 13.27 0.64 7.55
N TYR A 53 12.97 -0.59 7.12
CA TYR A 53 11.97 -0.91 6.09
C TYR A 53 10.91 -1.90 6.56
N ARG A 54 10.63 -1.94 7.85
CA ARG A 54 9.58 -2.80 8.37
C ARG A 54 8.21 -2.28 7.91
N LEU A 55 7.36 -3.17 7.40
CA LEU A 55 6.08 -2.81 6.77
C LEU A 55 4.85 -3.24 7.59
N MET A 56 5.07 -4.07 8.59
CA MET A 56 4.01 -4.61 9.44
C MET A 56 4.20 -4.13 10.87
N ASP A 57 3.15 -3.55 11.45
CA ASP A 57 3.12 -3.26 12.89
C ASP A 57 2.87 -4.55 13.66
N PRO A 58 3.83 -5.05 14.45
CA PRO A 58 3.65 -6.27 15.22
C PRO A 58 2.59 -6.14 16.32
N GLN A 59 2.29 -4.90 16.75
CA GLN A 59 1.31 -4.61 17.80
C GLN A 59 -0.11 -4.48 17.24
N ASP A 60 -0.27 -4.45 15.91
CA ASP A 60 -1.60 -4.43 15.30
C ASP A 60 -2.29 -5.78 15.49
N THR A 61 -3.33 -5.78 16.30
CA THR A 61 -4.18 -6.92 16.59
C THR A 61 -5.56 -6.80 15.97
N SER A 62 -5.73 -5.93 14.96
CA SER A 62 -7.00 -5.71 14.29
C SER A 62 -7.62 -7.01 13.81
N ASN A 63 -8.86 -7.24 14.21
CA ASN A 63 -9.65 -8.39 13.79
C ASN A 63 -10.55 -7.99 12.62
N VAL A 64 -10.05 -8.19 11.41
CA VAL A 64 -10.72 -7.77 10.17
C VAL A 64 -11.01 -8.98 9.32
N THR A 65 -12.27 -9.39 9.27
CA THR A 65 -12.76 -10.45 8.36
C THR A 65 -13.71 -9.92 7.27
N THR A 66 -14.02 -8.63 7.34
CA THR A 66 -14.93 -7.95 6.41
C THR A 66 -14.24 -7.33 5.20
N VAL A 67 -12.92 -7.23 5.22
CA VAL A 67 -12.12 -6.85 4.06
C VAL A 67 -11.61 -8.11 3.40
N GLN A 68 -11.92 -8.25 2.13
CA GLN A 68 -11.42 -9.37 1.35
C GLN A 68 -9.90 -9.37 1.37
N PHE A 69 -9.31 -10.53 1.65
CA PHE A 69 -7.87 -10.74 1.72
C PHE A 69 -7.12 -9.93 2.80
N TYR A 70 -7.82 -9.24 3.71
CA TYR A 70 -7.10 -8.59 4.80
C TYR A 70 -6.40 -9.63 5.68
N ASN A 71 -5.11 -9.49 5.70
CA ASN A 71 -4.22 -10.09 6.68
C ASN A 71 -3.10 -9.07 6.88
N LYS A 72 -2.73 -8.76 8.13
CA LYS A 72 -1.64 -7.80 8.40
C LYS A 72 -0.32 -8.12 7.67
N GLN A 73 -0.13 -9.37 7.25
CA GLN A 73 1.00 -9.78 6.40
C GLN A 73 0.78 -9.49 4.91
N SER A 74 -0.39 -9.04 4.51
CA SER A 74 -0.73 -8.73 3.11
C SER A 74 -0.87 -7.24 2.85
N PHE A 75 -0.79 -6.43 3.92
CA PHE A 75 -0.96 -4.99 3.87
C PHE A 75 0.28 -4.28 4.41
N ILE A 76 0.75 -3.28 3.67
CA ILE A 76 1.70 -2.30 4.19
C ILE A 76 0.97 -1.45 5.22
N ASN A 77 1.51 -1.31 6.43
CA ASN A 77 0.90 -0.42 7.42
C ASN A 77 1.13 1.05 6.99
N PRO A 78 0.07 1.81 6.69
CA PRO A 78 0.17 3.15 6.12
C PRO A 78 0.63 4.22 7.12
N CYS A 79 0.72 3.87 8.41
CA CYS A 79 1.03 4.79 9.48
C CYS A 79 2.48 4.72 9.95
N MET A 80 3.26 3.81 9.39
CA MET A 80 4.67 3.63 9.74
C MET A 80 5.57 4.46 8.82
N GLU A 81 6.48 5.25 9.40
CA GLU A 81 7.50 5.95 8.61
C GLU A 81 8.39 5.00 7.79
N SER A 82 8.62 3.78 8.30
CA SER A 82 9.36 2.74 7.58
C SER A 82 8.66 2.32 6.29
N SER A 83 7.32 2.40 6.24
CA SER A 83 6.56 2.15 5.02
C SER A 83 6.82 3.20 3.95
N THR A 84 6.80 4.48 4.32
CA THR A 84 7.13 5.56 3.38
C THR A 84 8.58 5.51 2.92
N ARG A 85 9.53 5.20 3.82
CA ARG A 85 10.94 4.99 3.44
C ARG A 85 11.11 3.82 2.46
N PHE A 86 10.40 2.72 2.67
CA PHE A 86 10.41 1.58 1.75
C PHE A 86 9.89 1.98 0.37
N VAL A 87 8.75 2.65 0.31
CA VAL A 87 8.14 3.11 -0.95
C VAL A 87 9.07 4.09 -1.68
N ASP A 88 9.65 5.06 -0.96
CA ASP A 88 10.64 5.98 -1.53
C ASP A 88 11.82 5.23 -2.17
N LYS A 89 12.34 4.23 -1.46
CA LYS A 89 13.44 3.39 -1.98
C LYS A 89 13.02 2.64 -3.22
N VAL A 90 11.84 2.03 -3.25
CA VAL A 90 11.34 1.27 -4.40
C VAL A 90 11.16 2.17 -5.61
N ILE A 91 10.52 3.33 -5.44
CA ILE A 91 10.33 4.31 -6.53
C ILE A 91 11.68 4.76 -7.08
N SER A 92 12.65 5.05 -6.21
CA SER A 92 13.99 5.47 -6.60
C SER A 92 14.71 4.39 -7.43
N GLU A 93 14.64 3.14 -7.04
CA GLU A 93 15.27 2.03 -7.76
C GLU A 93 14.60 1.78 -9.12
N VAL A 94 13.27 1.84 -9.17
CA VAL A 94 12.53 1.69 -10.44
C VAL A 94 12.86 2.85 -11.38
N ALA A 95 12.87 4.09 -10.90
CA ALA A 95 13.23 5.27 -11.70
C ALA A 95 14.68 5.18 -12.24
N ALA A 96 15.61 4.65 -11.42
CA ALA A 96 16.99 4.42 -11.87
C ALA A 96 17.06 3.39 -13.01
N MET A 97 16.31 2.29 -12.93
CA MET A 97 16.23 1.30 -14.01
C MET A 97 15.63 1.87 -15.29
N HIS A 98 14.62 2.73 -15.19
CA HIS A 98 14.07 3.46 -16.33
C HIS A 98 15.09 4.39 -16.97
N THR A 99 15.86 5.11 -16.14
CA THR A 99 16.95 5.97 -16.61
C THR A 99 18.04 5.17 -17.33
N GLU A 100 18.46 4.03 -16.76
CA GLU A 100 19.43 3.11 -17.36
C GLU A 100 18.95 2.59 -18.72
N ALA A 101 17.67 2.32 -18.86
CA ALA A 101 17.07 1.90 -20.14
C ALA A 101 16.94 3.05 -21.16
N GLY A 102 17.21 4.29 -20.75
CA GLY A 102 16.97 5.49 -21.54
C GLY A 102 15.48 5.76 -21.81
N ALA A 103 14.59 5.22 -20.98
CA ALA A 103 13.14 5.39 -20.99
C ALA A 103 12.71 5.99 -19.64
N PRO A 104 12.89 7.31 -19.42
CA PRO A 104 12.61 7.94 -18.14
C PRO A 104 11.20 7.62 -17.64
N LEU A 105 11.08 7.37 -16.34
CA LEU A 105 9.79 7.10 -15.70
C LEU A 105 8.92 8.36 -15.72
N THR A 106 7.78 8.29 -16.37
CA THR A 106 6.85 9.41 -16.55
C THR A 106 5.58 9.26 -15.73
N THR A 107 5.24 8.03 -15.36
CA THR A 107 4.02 7.70 -14.65
C THR A 107 4.28 6.62 -13.61
N TRP A 108 3.84 6.87 -12.39
CA TRP A 108 3.81 5.87 -11.33
C TRP A 108 2.37 5.48 -11.02
N HIS A 109 2.06 4.19 -11.00
CA HIS A 109 0.75 3.72 -10.59
C HIS A 109 0.82 3.12 -9.17
N PHE A 110 0.00 3.68 -8.27
CA PHE A 110 -0.03 3.35 -6.84
C PHE A 110 -0.79 2.05 -6.54
N GLY A 111 -1.69 1.62 -7.44
CA GLY A 111 -2.69 0.61 -7.13
C GLY A 111 -3.80 1.20 -6.27
N GLY A 112 -3.88 0.81 -5.02
CA GLY A 112 -4.76 1.39 -4.01
C GLY A 112 -6.13 0.75 -3.92
N ASP A 113 -6.37 -0.35 -4.64
CA ASP A 113 -7.63 -1.09 -4.59
C ASP A 113 -7.72 -1.99 -3.35
N GLU A 114 -8.94 -2.30 -2.98
CA GLU A 114 -9.34 -3.25 -1.92
C GLU A 114 -8.71 -2.99 -0.52
N ALA A 115 -8.22 -1.78 -0.26
CA ALA A 115 -7.61 -1.40 1.01
C ALA A 115 -8.60 -0.96 2.09
N LYS A 116 -9.88 -0.93 1.79
CA LYS A 116 -10.95 -0.52 2.72
C LYS A 116 -11.92 -1.66 2.95
N ASN A 117 -12.72 -1.51 4.01
CA ASN A 117 -13.90 -2.33 4.19
C ASN A 117 -14.75 -2.23 2.93
N ILE A 118 -14.57 -3.18 2.05
CA ILE A 118 -15.54 -3.45 1.02
C ILE A 118 -16.77 -3.88 1.81
N LYS A 119 -17.78 -3.02 1.83
CA LYS A 119 -19.04 -3.40 2.44
C LYS A 119 -19.47 -4.69 1.76
N LEU A 120 -19.34 -5.77 2.48
CA LEU A 120 -19.95 -7.01 2.11
C LEU A 120 -21.42 -6.67 1.87
N GLY A 121 -21.88 -6.76 0.63
CA GLY A 121 -23.24 -6.33 0.26
C GLY A 121 -23.33 -5.31 -0.87
N ALA A 122 -22.25 -4.69 -1.30
CA ALA A 122 -22.26 -3.80 -2.46
C ALA A 122 -22.01 -4.57 -3.77
N GLY A 123 -22.71 -5.64 -4.00
CA GLY A 123 -22.75 -6.36 -5.28
C GLY A 123 -21.68 -7.43 -5.50
N PHE A 124 -20.51 -7.32 -4.91
CA PHE A 124 -19.45 -8.31 -5.10
C PHE A 124 -19.37 -9.31 -3.96
N GLN A 125 -19.66 -8.89 -2.74
CA GLN A 125 -19.59 -9.72 -1.56
C GLN A 125 -20.72 -9.37 -0.59
N ASP A 126 -21.88 -9.90 -0.89
CA ASP A 126 -22.96 -9.90 0.08
C ASP A 126 -22.58 -10.85 1.23
N VAL A 127 -22.55 -10.34 2.45
CA VAL A 127 -22.35 -11.14 3.67
C VAL A 127 -23.30 -12.33 3.67
N ASN A 128 -24.56 -12.14 3.25
CA ASN A 128 -25.53 -13.22 3.18
C ASN A 128 -25.22 -14.24 2.09
N ALA A 129 -24.64 -13.84 0.98
CA ALA A 129 -24.22 -14.75 -0.08
C ALA A 129 -22.96 -15.54 0.33
N GLN A 130 -22.03 -14.91 1.02
CA GLN A 130 -20.84 -15.55 1.55
C GLN A 130 -21.14 -16.54 2.67
N ASP A 131 -22.02 -16.18 3.60
CA ASP A 131 -22.49 -17.09 4.65
C ASP A 131 -23.08 -18.38 4.06
N LYS A 132 -23.69 -18.30 2.87
CA LYS A 132 -24.26 -19.45 2.18
C LYS A 132 -23.27 -20.30 1.42
N VAL A 133 -22.16 -19.73 0.97
CA VAL A 133 -21.26 -20.38 0.00
C VAL A 133 -19.94 -20.82 0.63
N SER A 134 -19.32 -20.02 1.47
CA SER A 134 -17.95 -20.26 1.94
C SER A 134 -17.72 -20.12 3.44
N TRP A 135 -18.63 -19.51 4.18
CA TRP A 135 -18.43 -19.20 5.59
C TRP A 135 -19.30 -20.11 6.47
N LYS A 136 -18.68 -20.65 7.50
CA LYS A 136 -19.36 -21.50 8.48
C LYS A 136 -19.91 -20.66 9.62
N GLY A 137 -20.95 -19.87 9.39
CA GLY A 137 -21.61 -19.09 10.41
C GLY A 137 -21.79 -17.62 10.00
N THR A 138 -22.55 -16.89 10.79
CA THR A 138 -22.84 -15.47 10.58
C THR A 138 -21.70 -14.64 11.09
N ILE A 139 -21.21 -13.70 10.27
CA ILE A 139 -20.21 -12.73 10.71
C ILE A 139 -20.88 -11.71 11.63
N ASP A 140 -20.36 -11.62 12.83
CA ASP A 140 -20.77 -10.57 13.76
C ASP A 140 -19.99 -9.28 13.46
N LEU A 141 -20.61 -8.40 12.70
CA LEU A 141 -20.01 -7.12 12.28
C LEU A 141 -19.66 -6.21 13.45
N SER A 142 -20.32 -6.39 14.61
CA SER A 142 -20.01 -5.60 15.81
C SER A 142 -18.66 -5.94 16.44
N LYS A 143 -18.11 -7.10 16.09
CA LYS A 143 -16.81 -7.60 16.57
C LYS A 143 -15.70 -7.39 15.55
N GLN A 144 -15.98 -6.74 14.44
CA GLN A 144 -15.00 -6.50 13.41
C GLN A 144 -14.36 -5.12 13.56
N ASP A 145 -13.05 -5.09 13.54
CA ASP A 145 -12.30 -3.85 13.42
C ASP A 145 -12.30 -3.32 11.98
N LYS A 146 -12.00 -2.05 11.82
CA LYS A 146 -11.52 -1.52 10.55
C LYS A 146 -10.05 -1.93 10.35
N PRO A 147 -9.54 -2.00 9.13
CA PRO A 147 -8.11 -2.21 8.90
C PRO A 147 -7.27 -1.22 9.72
N PHE A 148 -6.23 -1.72 10.36
CA PHE A 148 -5.28 -0.98 11.20
C PHE A 148 -5.86 -0.34 12.49
N ALA A 149 -7.12 -0.63 12.86
CA ALA A 149 -7.77 0.00 14.01
C ALA A 149 -7.07 -0.28 15.35
N GLN A 150 -6.35 -1.38 15.46
CA GLN A 150 -5.58 -1.75 16.65
C GLN A 150 -4.08 -1.46 16.52
N SER A 151 -3.64 -0.85 15.41
CA SER A 151 -2.26 -0.38 15.28
C SER A 151 -2.04 0.88 16.12
N PRO A 152 -1.15 0.88 17.12
CA PRO A 152 -0.87 2.06 17.92
C PRO A 152 -0.45 3.28 17.11
N GLN A 153 0.31 3.06 16.03
CA GLN A 153 0.76 4.14 15.16
C GLN A 153 -0.40 4.77 14.40
N CYS A 154 -1.32 3.96 13.89
CA CYS A 154 -2.52 4.46 13.22
C CYS A 154 -3.48 5.15 14.22
N GLN A 155 -3.61 4.62 15.42
CA GLN A 155 -4.39 5.26 16.47
C GLN A 155 -3.84 6.65 16.83
N THR A 156 -2.52 6.82 16.83
CA THR A 156 -1.88 8.13 17.04
C THR A 156 -2.28 9.13 15.98
N LEU A 157 -2.21 8.77 14.69
CA LEU A 157 -2.60 9.66 13.58
C LEU A 157 -4.08 10.07 13.62
N ILE A 158 -4.94 9.20 14.12
CA ILE A 158 -6.36 9.54 14.33
C ILE A 158 -6.51 10.46 15.54
N ALA A 159 -5.83 10.16 16.64
CA ALA A 159 -5.96 10.91 17.89
C ALA A 159 -5.43 12.35 17.78
N ASP A 160 -4.39 12.57 17.02
CA ASP A 160 -3.80 13.91 16.79
C ASP A 160 -4.47 14.70 15.66
N GLY A 161 -5.44 14.08 14.97
CA GLY A 161 -6.23 14.71 13.90
C GLY A 161 -5.51 14.77 12.54
N THR A 162 -4.37 14.10 12.38
CA THR A 162 -3.67 14.00 11.08
C THR A 162 -4.53 13.28 10.05
N VAL A 163 -5.25 12.24 10.48
CA VAL A 163 -6.22 11.51 9.67
C VAL A 163 -7.56 11.50 10.40
N SER A 164 -8.65 11.73 9.69
CA SER A 164 -9.98 11.88 10.28
C SER A 164 -10.53 10.60 10.90
N ASP A 165 -10.31 9.46 10.25
CA ASP A 165 -10.67 8.13 10.74
C ASP A 165 -9.91 7.02 10.00
N PHE A 166 -10.04 5.76 10.45
CA PHE A 166 -9.36 4.61 9.86
C PHE A 166 -9.76 4.34 8.39
N GLY A 167 -10.92 4.80 7.93
CA GLY A 167 -11.34 4.66 6.53
C GLY A 167 -10.57 5.57 5.58
N HIS A 168 -9.95 6.63 6.10
CA HIS A 168 -9.16 7.58 5.33
C HIS A 168 -7.66 7.23 5.26
N LEU A 169 -7.20 6.23 6.00
CA LEU A 169 -5.79 5.82 6.00
C LEU A 169 -5.24 5.47 4.61
N PRO A 170 -5.97 4.71 3.75
CA PRO A 170 -5.46 4.41 2.41
C PRO A 170 -5.27 5.66 1.55
N SER A 171 -6.20 6.62 1.59
CA SER A 171 -6.10 7.88 0.85
C SER A 171 -4.97 8.76 1.38
N HIS A 172 -4.83 8.85 2.70
CA HIS A 172 -3.71 9.55 3.32
C HIS A 172 -2.36 8.97 2.88
N PHE A 173 -2.26 7.66 2.79
CA PHE A 173 -1.05 7.01 2.31
C PHE A 173 -0.79 7.30 0.82
N ALA A 174 -1.84 7.29 -0.02
CA ALA A 174 -1.74 7.66 -1.41
C ALA A 174 -1.23 9.11 -1.59
N GLU A 175 -1.71 10.03 -0.76
CA GLU A 175 -1.25 11.43 -0.75
C GLU A 175 0.24 11.54 -0.36
N GLN A 176 0.70 10.76 0.62
CA GLN A 176 2.12 10.71 0.98
C GLN A 176 2.97 10.17 -0.17
N VAL A 177 2.53 9.09 -0.81
CA VAL A 177 3.27 8.49 -1.93
C VAL A 177 3.28 9.43 -3.14
N SER A 178 2.20 10.15 -3.41
CA SER A 178 2.17 11.14 -4.50
C SER A 178 3.23 12.24 -4.33
N LYS A 179 3.46 12.67 -3.08
CA LYS A 179 4.53 13.64 -2.77
C LYS A 179 5.92 13.06 -3.06
N ILE A 180 6.15 11.80 -2.67
CA ILE A 180 7.40 11.10 -2.98
C ILE A 180 7.60 11.03 -4.50
N VAL A 181 6.57 10.67 -5.26
CA VAL A 181 6.59 10.60 -6.74
C VAL A 181 6.97 11.97 -7.34
N ALA A 182 6.33 13.05 -6.86
CA ALA A 182 6.62 14.41 -7.29
C ALA A 182 8.07 14.84 -6.95
N GLU A 183 8.55 14.53 -5.76
CA GLU A 183 9.93 14.82 -5.33
C GLU A 183 10.99 14.11 -6.19
N LYS A 184 10.65 12.96 -6.77
CA LYS A 184 11.52 12.26 -7.75
C LYS A 184 11.42 12.84 -9.16
N GLY A 185 10.60 13.87 -9.38
CA GLY A 185 10.41 14.48 -10.68
C GLY A 185 9.61 13.61 -11.66
N ILE A 186 8.81 12.67 -11.16
CA ILE A 186 7.92 11.84 -11.97
C ILE A 186 6.62 12.64 -12.17
N PRO A 187 6.25 13.00 -13.40
CA PRO A 187 5.21 14.00 -13.65
C PRO A 187 3.78 13.50 -13.43
N SER A 188 3.54 12.17 -13.43
CA SER A 188 2.19 11.64 -13.32
C SER A 188 2.08 10.57 -12.23
N PHE A 189 1.03 10.70 -11.41
CA PHE A 189 0.63 9.73 -10.41
C PHE A 189 -0.75 9.17 -10.76
N GLN A 190 -0.88 7.86 -10.78
CA GLN A 190 -2.14 7.15 -11.06
C GLN A 190 -2.49 6.19 -9.94
N ALA A 191 -3.77 5.93 -9.75
CA ALA A 191 -4.28 4.93 -8.83
C ALA A 191 -5.64 4.40 -9.29
N TRP A 192 -6.04 3.26 -8.77
CA TRP A 192 -7.41 2.81 -8.86
C TRP A 192 -8.33 3.72 -8.06
N GLN A 193 -9.59 3.81 -8.45
CA GLN A 193 -10.58 4.66 -7.80
C GLN A 193 -10.64 4.49 -6.27
N ASP A 194 -10.44 3.28 -5.81
CA ASP A 194 -10.49 2.97 -4.39
C ASP A 194 -9.42 3.66 -3.57
N GLY A 195 -8.20 3.80 -4.11
CA GLY A 195 -7.10 4.51 -3.48
C GLY A 195 -7.36 6.02 -3.30
N LEU A 196 -8.21 6.60 -4.14
CA LEU A 196 -8.48 8.04 -4.18
C LEU A 196 -9.82 8.45 -3.55
N LYS A 197 -10.63 7.51 -3.12
CA LYS A 197 -12.06 7.73 -2.80
C LYS A 197 -12.34 8.74 -1.69
N TYR A 198 -11.41 8.94 -0.75
CA TYR A 198 -11.57 9.86 0.38
C TYR A 198 -10.53 10.97 0.40
N SER A 199 -9.80 11.14 -0.70
CA SER A 199 -8.93 12.29 -0.87
C SER A 199 -9.77 13.56 -1.13
N GLU A 200 -9.22 14.72 -0.78
CA GLU A 200 -9.90 16.00 -0.97
C GLU A 200 -9.85 16.52 -2.43
N GLY A 201 -9.86 15.61 -3.40
CA GLY A 201 -9.80 15.90 -4.82
C GLY A 201 -8.39 16.24 -5.32
N GLU A 202 -8.32 16.89 -6.47
CA GLU A 202 -7.05 17.18 -7.17
C GLU A 202 -6.00 17.91 -6.32
N LYS A 203 -6.43 18.68 -5.33
CA LYS A 203 -5.53 19.41 -4.44
C LYS A 203 -4.80 18.54 -3.40
N ALA A 204 -5.28 17.33 -3.19
CA ALA A 204 -4.68 16.41 -2.22
C ALA A 204 -3.40 15.75 -2.73
N PHE A 205 -3.16 15.76 -4.03
CA PHE A 205 -2.03 15.10 -4.67
C PHE A 205 -1.02 16.12 -5.20
N ALA A 206 0.26 15.77 -5.08
CA ALA A 206 1.36 16.65 -5.48
C ALA A 206 1.61 16.65 -7.00
N THR A 207 1.05 15.69 -7.73
CA THR A 207 1.16 15.57 -9.19
C THR A 207 -0.23 15.67 -9.80
N GLU A 208 -0.38 16.52 -10.81
CA GLU A 208 -1.58 16.67 -11.64
C GLU A 208 -1.46 15.85 -12.93
#